data_435a44c40716b0fd6715d687e776628d
#
_entry.id   435a44c40716b0fd6715d687e776628d
#
_cell.length_a   1.000
_cell.length_b   1.000
_cell.length_c   1.000
_cell.angle_alpha   90.00
_cell.angle_beta   90.00
_cell.angle_gamma   90.00
#
_symmetry.space_group_name_H-M   'P 1'
#
loop_
_entity.id
_entity.type
_entity.pdbx_description
1 polymer ?
#
loop_
_entity_poly.entity_id
_entity_poly.type
_entity_poly.pdbx_seq_one_letter_code
_entity_poly.pdbx_strand_id
1 'polypeptide(L)'
;HGISRMYVRYFDVVADAGGRAVPNATLNFATAMPQDVDIVPTVFVMPECLRGDRKQLASLIVKRVLQMNETNDVNDVKEIQIDCDWTLSTRRPYNDFMQAMLDECHSRQLQLSSTIRLHQLAQTPPPADRGVLMMYNTGDATDIRCHKPILDLHDAAPYLPYLKDYKLSLSAAYPVFTW
;
A
#
# COMPACT_ATOMS: atom_id res chain seq x y z
N HIS A 1 -24.00 -8.13 1.31
CA HIS A 1 -23.12 -8.54 0.19
C HIS A 1 -21.79 -9.19 0.62
N GLY A 2 -21.58 -9.48 1.92
CA GLY A 2 -20.42 -10.27 2.38
C GLY A 2 -19.07 -9.55 2.31
N ILE A 3 -19.00 -8.24 2.12
CA ILE A 3 -17.77 -7.46 2.22
C ILE A 3 -17.52 -7.21 3.70
N SER A 4 -16.35 -7.66 4.20
CA SER A 4 -15.95 -7.49 5.60
C SER A 4 -14.83 -6.46 5.78
N ARG A 5 -14.12 -6.10 4.69
CA ARG A 5 -12.98 -5.18 4.74
C ARG A 5 -12.91 -4.33 3.48
N MET A 6 -12.53 -3.07 3.63
CA MET A 6 -12.36 -2.12 2.54
C MET A 6 -11.03 -1.36 2.68
N TYR A 7 -10.16 -1.46 1.67
CA TYR A 7 -8.94 -0.67 1.58
C TYR A 7 -9.26 0.65 0.87
N VAL A 8 -9.06 1.75 1.56
CA VAL A 8 -9.45 3.09 1.08
C VAL A 8 -8.23 3.98 0.99
N ARG A 9 -7.90 4.46 -0.22
CA ARG A 9 -6.78 5.37 -0.44
C ARG A 9 -7.09 6.74 0.16
N TYR A 10 -6.42 7.09 1.26
CA TYR A 10 -6.64 8.34 1.99
C TYR A 10 -5.89 9.51 1.38
N PHE A 11 -4.64 9.32 1.06
CA PHE A 11 -3.80 10.33 0.40
C PHE A 11 -2.54 9.69 -0.19
N ASP A 12 -1.88 10.50 -1.01
CA ASP A 12 -0.57 10.18 -1.53
C ASP A 12 0.49 10.97 -0.78
N VAL A 13 1.71 10.46 -0.75
CA VAL A 13 2.90 11.17 -0.32
C VAL A 13 3.80 11.34 -1.53
N VAL A 14 4.02 12.59 -1.93
CA VAL A 14 4.83 12.94 -3.10
C VAL A 14 5.98 13.87 -2.68
N ALA A 15 7.03 13.93 -3.49
CA ALA A 15 8.10 14.91 -3.28
C ALA A 15 7.71 16.25 -3.91
N ASP A 16 7.78 17.34 -3.13
CA ASP A 16 7.64 18.70 -3.66
C ASP A 16 8.88 19.11 -4.49
N ALA A 17 8.86 20.30 -5.07
CA ALA A 17 9.97 20.83 -5.86
C ALA A 17 11.29 20.94 -5.07
N GLY A 18 11.23 21.00 -3.73
CA GLY A 18 12.39 20.99 -2.83
C GLY A 18 12.79 19.58 -2.37
N GLY A 19 12.12 18.54 -2.86
CA GLY A 19 12.37 17.13 -2.48
C GLY A 19 11.81 16.75 -1.12
N ARG A 20 10.95 17.56 -0.50
CA ARG A 20 10.30 17.24 0.79
C ARG A 20 9.06 16.40 0.53
N ALA A 21 8.86 15.39 1.37
CA ALA A 21 7.64 14.58 1.35
C ALA A 21 6.43 15.42 1.81
N VAL A 22 5.42 15.53 0.96
CA VAL A 22 4.19 16.28 1.23
C VAL A 22 2.97 15.44 0.86
N PRO A 23 1.83 15.59 1.58
CA PRO A 23 0.60 14.92 1.21
C PRO A 23 0.01 15.52 -0.07
N ASN A 24 -0.57 14.65 -0.91
CA ASN A 24 -1.25 15.01 -2.15
C ASN A 24 -2.49 14.12 -2.32
N ALA A 25 -3.38 14.47 -3.25
CA ALA A 25 -4.56 13.69 -3.62
C ALA A 25 -5.35 13.19 -2.39
N THR A 26 -5.57 14.06 -1.40
CA THR A 26 -6.26 13.71 -0.16
C THR A 26 -7.74 13.39 -0.43
N LEU A 27 -8.20 12.25 0.10
CA LEU A 27 -9.59 11.83 0.03
C LEU A 27 -10.52 12.88 0.68
N ASN A 28 -11.58 13.22 -0.01
CA ASN A 28 -12.69 14.00 0.53
C ASN A 28 -13.83 13.03 0.92
N PHE A 29 -14.18 13.00 2.19
CA PHE A 29 -15.27 12.18 2.71
C PHE A 29 -16.60 12.88 2.49
N ALA A 30 -17.25 12.60 1.35
CA ALA A 30 -18.55 13.19 1.01
C ALA A 30 -19.71 12.55 1.80
N THR A 31 -19.52 11.32 2.30
CA THR A 31 -20.49 10.57 3.11
C THR A 31 -19.76 9.79 4.20
N ALA A 32 -20.49 9.38 5.23
CA ALA A 32 -19.96 8.52 6.28
C ALA A 32 -19.50 7.16 5.72
N MET A 33 -18.45 6.60 6.30
CA MET A 33 -17.98 5.24 5.97
C MET A 33 -18.97 4.18 6.48
N PRO A 34 -19.05 3.01 5.80
CA PRO A 34 -19.89 1.90 6.25
C PRO A 34 -19.47 1.45 7.67
N GLN A 35 -20.46 1.24 8.55
CA GLN A 35 -20.20 0.85 9.95
C GLN A 35 -19.85 -0.64 10.10
N ASP A 36 -20.36 -1.51 9.19
CA ASP A 36 -20.22 -2.98 9.29
C ASP A 36 -19.03 -3.52 8.48
N VAL A 37 -18.05 -2.66 8.12
CA VAL A 37 -16.91 -3.01 7.29
C VAL A 37 -15.63 -2.48 7.93
N ASP A 38 -14.63 -3.34 8.13
CA ASP A 38 -13.30 -2.91 8.57
C ASP A 38 -12.70 -1.95 7.52
N ILE A 39 -12.51 -0.69 7.87
CA ILE A 39 -11.84 0.29 7.00
C ILE A 39 -10.33 0.21 7.22
N VAL A 40 -9.59 0.04 6.13
CA VAL A 40 -8.12 0.06 6.13
C VAL A 40 -7.65 1.28 5.34
N PRO A 41 -7.22 2.35 6.04
CA PRO A 41 -6.59 3.50 5.39
C PRO A 41 -5.36 3.06 4.60
N THR A 42 -5.33 3.36 3.31
CA THR A 42 -4.20 3.10 2.42
C THR A 42 -3.51 4.41 2.05
N VAL A 43 -2.20 4.46 2.21
CA VAL A 43 -1.38 5.61 1.85
C VAL A 43 -0.41 5.19 0.75
N PHE A 44 -0.49 5.87 -0.40
CA PHE A 44 0.50 5.68 -1.46
C PHE A 44 1.72 6.54 -1.18
N VAL A 45 2.90 5.95 -1.23
CA VAL A 45 4.18 6.65 -0.98
C VAL A 45 5.08 6.53 -2.20
N MET A 46 5.39 7.65 -2.83
CA MET A 46 6.36 7.65 -3.93
C MET A 46 7.77 7.32 -3.42
N PRO A 47 8.52 6.44 -4.12
CA PRO A 47 9.87 6.02 -3.68
C PRO A 47 10.85 7.17 -3.43
N GLU A 48 10.70 8.30 -4.12
CA GLU A 48 11.53 9.49 -3.94
C GLU A 48 11.44 10.08 -2.53
N CYS A 49 10.29 9.94 -1.88
CA CYS A 49 10.04 10.42 -0.52
C CYS A 49 10.86 9.67 0.55
N LEU A 50 11.40 8.49 0.20
CA LEU A 50 12.16 7.65 1.12
C LEU A 50 13.63 8.10 1.27
N ARG A 51 14.05 9.17 0.60
CA ARG A 51 15.41 9.73 0.70
C ARG A 51 15.63 10.54 1.98
N GLY A 52 14.55 11.08 2.58
CA GLY A 52 14.59 11.90 3.79
C GLY A 52 14.60 11.08 5.10
N ASP A 53 14.20 11.74 6.19
CA ASP A 53 14.02 11.09 7.50
C ASP A 53 12.79 10.18 7.48
N ARG A 54 13.04 8.89 7.36
CA ARG A 54 12.00 7.86 7.26
C ARG A 54 11.21 7.65 8.56
N LYS A 55 11.84 7.89 9.72
CA LYS A 55 11.14 7.82 11.02
C LYS A 55 10.16 8.98 11.17
N GLN A 56 10.61 10.18 10.84
CA GLN A 56 9.74 11.34 10.84
C GLN A 56 8.59 11.18 9.84
N LEU A 57 8.87 10.67 8.63
CA LEU A 57 7.85 10.41 7.62
C LEU A 57 6.80 9.41 8.12
N ALA A 58 7.22 8.30 8.73
CA ALA A 58 6.31 7.30 9.30
C ALA A 58 5.40 7.91 10.36
N SER A 59 5.96 8.65 11.30
CA SER A 59 5.20 9.32 12.37
C SER A 59 4.18 10.32 11.81
N LEU A 60 4.55 11.11 10.79
CA LEU A 60 3.66 12.07 10.14
C LEU A 60 2.51 11.39 9.40
N ILE A 61 2.78 10.26 8.70
CA ILE A 61 1.76 9.48 8.00
C ILE A 61 0.74 8.94 9.00
N VAL A 62 1.18 8.25 10.05
CA VAL A 62 0.29 7.67 11.05
C VAL A 62 -0.54 8.76 11.73
N LYS A 63 0.09 9.86 12.15
CA LYS A 63 -0.60 11.01 12.75
C LYS A 63 -1.69 11.55 11.83
N ARG A 64 -1.40 11.72 10.53
CA ARG A 64 -2.37 12.22 9.56
C ARG A 64 -3.53 11.26 9.36
N VAL A 65 -3.27 9.95 9.24
CA VAL A 65 -4.32 8.94 9.13
C VAL A 65 -5.26 9.01 10.33
N LEU A 66 -4.71 9.03 11.55
CA LEU A 66 -5.52 9.11 12.78
C LEU A 66 -6.33 10.41 12.84
N GLN A 67 -5.74 11.54 12.47
CA GLN A 67 -6.46 12.82 12.40
C GLN A 67 -7.61 12.79 11.38
N MET A 68 -7.39 12.16 10.20
CA MET A 68 -8.45 12.01 9.20
C MET A 68 -9.57 11.11 9.71
N ASN A 69 -9.24 10.02 10.42
CA ASN A 69 -10.22 9.14 11.05
C ASN A 69 -11.08 9.92 12.07
N GLU A 70 -10.46 10.63 12.99
CA GLU A 70 -11.14 11.44 14.00
C GLU A 70 -12.05 12.49 13.39
N THR A 71 -11.55 13.22 12.37
CA THR A 71 -12.31 14.30 11.71
C THR A 71 -13.54 13.80 10.94
N ASN A 72 -13.51 12.54 10.48
CA ASN A 72 -14.55 11.97 9.61
C ASN A 72 -15.32 10.81 10.27
N ASP A 73 -15.25 10.67 11.58
CA ASP A 73 -15.94 9.64 12.37
C ASP A 73 -15.68 8.21 11.88
N VAL A 74 -14.44 7.94 11.41
CA VAL A 74 -14.01 6.59 11.03
C VAL A 74 -13.46 5.89 12.26
N ASN A 75 -14.26 5.03 12.85
CA ASN A 75 -13.96 4.36 14.11
C ASN A 75 -13.41 2.94 13.88
N ASP A 76 -12.82 2.35 14.93
CA ASP A 76 -12.38 0.95 15.00
C ASP A 76 -11.39 0.53 13.90
N VAL A 77 -10.60 1.47 13.38
CA VAL A 77 -9.51 1.17 12.45
C VAL A 77 -8.46 0.33 13.15
N LYS A 78 -8.14 -0.83 12.58
CA LYS A 78 -7.20 -1.83 13.15
C LYS A 78 -5.92 -1.96 12.35
N GLU A 79 -5.89 -1.42 11.14
CA GLU A 79 -4.80 -1.63 10.18
C GLU A 79 -4.57 -0.36 9.35
N ILE A 80 -3.31 -0.07 9.04
CA ILE A 80 -2.92 0.91 8.02
C ILE A 80 -2.17 0.17 6.92
N GLN A 81 -2.44 0.52 5.66
CA GLN A 81 -1.74 -0.06 4.52
C GLN A 81 -0.83 0.97 3.86
N ILE A 82 0.37 0.54 3.50
CA ILE A 82 1.29 1.30 2.64
C ILE A 82 1.30 0.69 1.25
N ASP A 83 1.07 1.54 0.25
CA ASP A 83 1.26 1.23 -1.17
C ASP A 83 2.50 1.97 -1.68
N CYS A 84 3.46 1.23 -2.23
CA CYS A 84 4.69 1.82 -2.77
C CYS A 84 5.27 0.95 -3.88
N ASP A 85 5.55 1.58 -5.02
CA ASP A 85 6.16 0.92 -6.18
C ASP A 85 7.70 0.86 -6.04
N TRP A 86 8.16 0.25 -4.94
CA TRP A 86 9.59 0.10 -4.71
C TRP A 86 10.24 -0.92 -5.67
N THR A 87 11.48 -0.67 -6.01
CA THR A 87 12.34 -1.51 -6.86
C THR A 87 13.54 -2.03 -6.09
N LEU A 88 14.37 -2.85 -6.72
CA LEU A 88 15.62 -3.33 -6.10
C LEU A 88 16.50 -2.19 -5.59
N SER A 89 16.56 -1.07 -6.31
CA SER A 89 17.38 0.09 -5.91
C SER A 89 16.80 0.87 -4.73
N THR A 90 15.49 0.82 -4.52
CA THR A 90 14.80 1.51 -3.42
C THR A 90 14.36 0.56 -2.30
N ARG A 91 14.66 -0.75 -2.40
CA ARG A 91 14.25 -1.76 -1.41
C ARG A 91 14.76 -1.45 -0.01
N ARG A 92 16.05 -1.10 0.14
CA ARG A 92 16.62 -0.82 1.46
C ARG A 92 15.97 0.41 2.13
N PRO A 93 15.90 1.59 1.48
CA PRO A 93 15.17 2.71 2.04
C PRO A 93 13.70 2.40 2.35
N TYR A 94 13.05 1.60 1.51
CA TYR A 94 11.67 1.16 1.74
C TYR A 94 11.54 0.29 2.98
N ASN A 95 12.41 -0.72 3.15
CA ASN A 95 12.39 -1.58 4.34
C ASN A 95 12.67 -0.80 5.63
N ASP A 96 13.60 0.16 5.61
CA ASP A 96 13.88 1.03 6.77
C ASP A 96 12.66 1.89 7.12
N PHE A 97 11.94 2.40 6.11
CA PHE A 97 10.68 3.14 6.29
C PHE A 97 9.57 2.23 6.82
N MET A 98 9.40 1.04 6.25
CA MET A 98 8.38 0.08 6.69
C MET A 98 8.63 -0.40 8.12
N GLN A 99 9.90 -0.55 8.55
CA GLN A 99 10.20 -0.84 9.95
C GLN A 99 9.75 0.30 10.87
N ALA A 100 10.02 1.56 10.49
CA ALA A 100 9.54 2.71 11.25
C ALA A 100 8.01 2.80 11.29
N MET A 101 7.33 2.48 10.16
CA MET A 101 5.86 2.38 10.10
C MET A 101 5.33 1.29 11.03
N LEU A 102 5.97 0.11 11.04
CA LEU A 102 5.59 -1.02 11.88
C LEU A 102 5.68 -0.65 13.36
N ASP A 103 6.79 -0.03 13.78
CA ASP A 103 7.00 0.43 15.15
C ASP A 103 5.93 1.47 15.56
N GLU A 104 5.63 2.44 14.68
CA GLU A 104 4.60 3.45 14.91
C GLU A 104 3.19 2.85 15.01
N CYS A 105 2.85 1.90 14.13
CA CYS A 105 1.56 1.21 14.16
C CYS A 105 1.42 0.37 15.44
N HIS A 106 2.41 -0.47 15.75
CA HIS A 106 2.38 -1.34 16.92
C HIS A 106 2.31 -0.56 18.23
N SER A 107 2.97 0.60 18.34
CA SER A 107 2.87 1.47 19.52
C SER A 107 1.44 1.96 19.79
N ARG A 108 0.55 1.87 18.79
CA ARG A 108 -0.85 2.27 18.84
C ARG A 108 -1.82 1.09 18.69
N GLN A 109 -1.32 -0.13 18.81
CA GLN A 109 -2.09 -1.37 18.65
C GLN A 109 -2.75 -1.52 17.26
N LEU A 110 -2.13 -0.93 16.24
CA LEU A 110 -2.52 -1.06 14.83
C LEU A 110 -1.63 -2.09 14.13
N GLN A 111 -2.20 -2.80 13.16
CA GLN A 111 -1.46 -3.62 12.22
C GLN A 111 -0.95 -2.77 11.05
N LEU A 112 0.13 -3.22 10.43
CA LEU A 112 0.66 -2.66 9.20
C LEU A 112 0.55 -3.68 8.07
N SER A 113 -0.01 -3.27 6.93
CA SER A 113 0.09 -4.06 5.70
C SER A 113 0.80 -3.31 4.57
N SER A 114 1.28 -4.08 3.60
CA SER A 114 1.92 -3.56 2.40
C SER A 114 1.29 -4.15 1.16
N THR A 115 1.11 -3.36 0.10
CA THR A 115 0.87 -3.89 -1.24
C THR A 115 2.14 -4.57 -1.75
N ILE A 116 1.94 -5.69 -2.45
CA ILE A 116 3.03 -6.47 -3.04
C ILE A 116 2.76 -6.62 -4.54
N ARG A 117 3.70 -6.19 -5.37
CA ARG A 117 3.68 -6.40 -6.82
C ARG A 117 4.21 -7.79 -7.14
N LEU A 118 3.79 -8.38 -8.27
CA LEU A 118 4.23 -9.72 -8.69
C LEU A 118 5.75 -9.87 -8.72
N HIS A 119 6.47 -8.90 -9.31
CA HIS A 119 7.94 -8.95 -9.39
C HIS A 119 8.64 -8.85 -8.02
N GLN A 120 7.96 -8.35 -7.00
CA GLN A 120 8.49 -8.25 -5.63
C GLN A 120 8.43 -9.59 -4.89
N LEU A 121 7.66 -10.59 -5.37
CA LEU A 121 7.62 -11.93 -4.79
C LEU A 121 8.98 -12.64 -4.82
N ALA A 122 9.84 -12.32 -5.77
CA ALA A 122 11.20 -12.84 -5.84
C ALA A 122 12.16 -12.19 -4.82
N GLN A 123 11.67 -11.24 -4.01
CA GLN A 123 12.46 -10.49 -3.04
C GLN A 123 12.06 -10.85 -1.61
N THR A 124 12.92 -10.51 -0.65
CA THR A 124 12.56 -10.57 0.77
C THR A 124 11.40 -9.60 1.03
N PRO A 125 10.32 -10.04 1.70
CA PRO A 125 9.21 -9.16 2.03
C PRO A 125 9.63 -7.98 2.90
N PRO A 126 8.94 -6.83 2.78
CA PRO A 126 9.14 -5.71 3.69
C PRO A 126 8.65 -6.05 5.10
N PRO A 127 9.16 -5.36 6.14
CA PRO A 127 8.62 -5.45 7.49
C PRO A 127 7.14 -5.01 7.51
N ALA A 128 6.24 -5.97 7.72
CA ALA A 128 4.80 -5.75 7.82
C ALA A 128 4.14 -6.97 8.48
N ASP A 129 2.93 -6.81 9.04
CA ASP A 129 2.17 -7.91 9.62
C ASP A 129 1.55 -8.80 8.53
N ARG A 130 1.22 -8.19 7.36
CA ARG A 130 0.62 -8.90 6.22
C ARG A 130 0.84 -8.13 4.92
N GLY A 131 0.56 -8.77 3.79
CA GLY A 131 0.63 -8.15 2.48
C GLY A 131 -0.65 -8.37 1.67
N VAL A 132 -0.85 -7.52 0.66
CA VAL A 132 -1.88 -7.69 -0.36
C VAL A 132 -1.20 -7.78 -1.72
N LEU A 133 -1.22 -8.98 -2.31
CA LEU A 133 -0.67 -9.23 -3.63
C LEU A 133 -1.58 -8.63 -4.70
N MET A 134 -1.03 -7.71 -5.48
CA MET A 134 -1.75 -7.06 -6.57
C MET A 134 -1.70 -7.93 -7.83
N MET A 135 -2.79 -8.69 -8.07
CA MET A 135 -2.98 -9.53 -9.26
C MET A 135 -3.64 -8.71 -10.39
N TYR A 136 -3.06 -7.55 -10.67
CA TYR A 136 -3.50 -6.66 -11.75
C TYR A 136 -2.35 -5.76 -12.21
N ASN A 137 -2.53 -5.04 -13.33
CA ASN A 137 -1.49 -4.29 -14.03
C ASN A 137 -0.26 -5.18 -14.30
N THR A 138 -0.53 -6.39 -14.83
CA THR A 138 0.51 -7.39 -15.11
C THR A 138 1.26 -7.09 -16.39
N GLY A 139 0.62 -6.40 -17.36
CA GLY A 139 1.22 -5.98 -18.63
C GLY A 139 1.56 -4.49 -18.63
N ASP A 140 2.27 -4.07 -19.67
CA ASP A 140 2.60 -2.66 -19.90
C ASP A 140 1.47 -1.96 -20.66
N ALA A 141 0.68 -1.14 -19.97
CA ALA A 141 -0.42 -0.37 -20.57
C ALA A 141 0.06 0.70 -21.60
N THR A 142 1.36 1.00 -21.63
CA THR A 142 1.96 1.95 -22.60
C THR A 142 2.44 1.24 -23.88
N ASP A 143 2.59 -0.08 -23.87
CA ASP A 143 2.92 -0.86 -25.06
C ASP A 143 1.63 -1.18 -25.83
N ILE A 144 1.47 -0.57 -27.02
CA ILE A 144 0.33 -0.80 -27.91
C ILE A 144 0.15 -2.28 -28.33
N ARG A 145 1.18 -3.10 -28.19
CA ARG A 145 1.14 -4.54 -28.46
C ARG A 145 0.64 -5.36 -27.26
N CYS A 146 0.50 -4.75 -26.09
CA CYS A 146 0.00 -5.42 -24.91
C CYS A 146 -1.53 -5.54 -25.00
N HIS A 147 -2.03 -6.76 -25.23
CA HIS A 147 -3.47 -7.01 -25.40
C HIS A 147 -4.24 -7.10 -24.07
N LYS A 148 -3.57 -7.38 -22.95
CA LYS A 148 -4.21 -7.59 -21.64
C LYS A 148 -3.42 -6.89 -20.53
N PRO A 149 -3.35 -5.54 -20.53
CA PRO A 149 -2.51 -4.82 -19.58
C PRO A 149 -3.00 -4.93 -18.14
N ILE A 150 -4.31 -5.18 -17.94
CA ILE A 150 -4.89 -5.26 -16.60
C ILE A 150 -4.50 -6.57 -15.92
N LEU A 151 -4.79 -7.70 -16.57
CA LEU A 151 -4.45 -9.03 -16.04
C LEU A 151 -4.21 -10.00 -17.20
N ASP A 152 -2.97 -10.45 -17.32
CA ASP A 152 -2.60 -11.61 -18.13
C ASP A 152 -1.93 -12.67 -17.24
N LEU A 153 -2.50 -13.87 -17.25
CA LEU A 153 -1.95 -14.98 -16.45
C LEU A 153 -0.59 -15.43 -16.98
N HIS A 154 -0.31 -15.23 -18.27
CA HIS A 154 1.00 -15.53 -18.85
C HIS A 154 2.08 -14.62 -18.26
N ASP A 155 1.78 -13.34 -18.04
CA ASP A 155 2.70 -12.38 -17.44
C ASP A 155 2.87 -12.62 -15.93
N ALA A 156 1.82 -13.11 -15.25
CA ALA A 156 1.86 -13.42 -13.83
C ALA A 156 2.57 -14.75 -13.52
N ALA A 157 2.45 -15.75 -14.40
CA ALA A 157 2.91 -17.12 -14.18
C ALA A 157 4.37 -17.26 -13.72
N PRO A 158 5.35 -16.49 -14.26
CA PRO A 158 6.76 -16.58 -13.84
C PRO A 158 6.98 -16.25 -12.35
N TYR A 159 6.09 -15.48 -11.72
CA TYR A 159 6.22 -15.02 -10.34
C TYR A 159 5.51 -15.92 -9.33
N LEU A 160 4.49 -16.66 -9.75
CA LEU A 160 3.67 -17.48 -8.85
C LEU A 160 4.45 -18.57 -8.07
N PRO A 161 5.51 -19.20 -8.60
CA PRO A 161 6.31 -20.16 -7.84
C PRO A 161 6.93 -19.58 -6.56
N TYR A 162 7.24 -18.28 -6.53
CA TYR A 162 7.82 -17.62 -5.35
C TYR A 162 6.84 -17.52 -4.17
N LEU A 163 5.53 -17.63 -4.40
CA LEU A 163 4.51 -17.60 -3.34
C LEU A 163 4.73 -18.68 -2.28
N LYS A 164 5.23 -19.86 -2.69
CA LYS A 164 5.45 -21.00 -1.79
C LYS A 164 6.40 -20.67 -0.64
N ASP A 165 7.41 -19.85 -0.91
CA ASP A 165 8.48 -19.53 0.03
C ASP A 165 8.41 -18.10 0.56
N TYR A 166 7.41 -17.33 0.15
CA TYR A 166 7.26 -15.93 0.57
C TYR A 166 6.87 -15.84 2.05
N LYS A 167 7.68 -15.18 2.85
CA LYS A 167 7.59 -15.19 4.33
C LYS A 167 6.60 -14.20 4.93
N LEU A 168 5.72 -13.63 4.11
CA LEU A 168 4.67 -12.73 4.56
C LEU A 168 3.31 -13.33 4.18
N SER A 169 2.35 -13.34 5.12
CA SER A 169 0.98 -13.75 4.82
C SER A 169 0.35 -12.82 3.78
N LEU A 170 -0.21 -13.37 2.71
CA LEU A 170 -0.75 -12.61 1.59
C LEU A 170 -2.25 -12.86 1.40
N SER A 171 -2.99 -11.77 1.15
CA SER A 171 -4.28 -11.79 0.45
C SER A 171 -4.05 -11.41 -1.01
N ALA A 172 -4.91 -11.82 -1.94
CA ALA A 172 -4.84 -11.43 -3.34
C ALA A 172 -5.90 -10.39 -3.69
N ALA A 173 -5.51 -9.34 -4.42
CA ALA A 173 -6.40 -8.35 -5.00
C ALA A 173 -6.50 -8.55 -6.51
N TYR A 174 -7.71 -8.70 -7.03
CA TYR A 174 -8.00 -8.85 -8.46
C TYR A 174 -8.75 -7.63 -8.99
N PRO A 175 -8.58 -7.27 -10.28
CA PRO A 175 -9.29 -6.15 -10.88
C PRO A 175 -10.77 -6.50 -11.08
N VAL A 176 -11.65 -5.53 -10.78
CA VAL A 176 -13.09 -5.58 -11.08
C VAL A 176 -13.51 -4.49 -12.06
N PHE A 177 -12.54 -3.85 -12.72
CA PHE A 177 -12.72 -2.80 -13.71
C PHE A 177 -12.19 -3.24 -15.07
N THR A 178 -12.65 -2.56 -16.13
CA THR A 178 -12.15 -2.68 -17.51
C THR A 178 -11.75 -1.30 -18.02
N TRP A 179 -10.81 -1.27 -18.93
CA TRP A 179 -10.48 -0.07 -19.72
C TRP A 179 -11.41 0.08 -20.92
#